data_758cbc5a19502eeafad45048a0922616
#
_entry.id   758cbc5a19502eeafad45048a0922616
#
_cell.length_a   1.000
_cell.length_b   1.000
_cell.length_c   1.000
_cell.angle_alpha   90.00
_cell.angle_beta   90.00
_cell.angle_gamma   90.00
#
_symmetry.space_group_name_H-M   'P 1'
#
loop_
_entity.id
_entity.type
_entity.pdbx_description
1 polymer ?
#
loop_
_entity_poly.entity_id
_entity_poly.type
_entity_poly.pdbx_seq_one_letter_code
_entity_poly.pdbx_strand_id
1 'polypeptide(L)'
;MAAMARGRRTRNPRILIVTPEITYLPEGMGNLAGRMSAKAGGMADVSASLVSALYSLGADVHVALPHYRRMFHVETGTLVAEELRKYKSHLPDERIHLAEDRCFYYRDTVYAQGEGNVKLALAFQREVINNIIPHVQPDLVHCNDWMTGLVPAAARREGIPSLFTVHNIHTHKLTLAQVEDAGIDAAEFWAGLYYGYPPYNYEESRNRNQIDLQASGIFGAHFINTVSPTFLQEIVNGWHSFIPDSIRNEIRGKYYAGCAAGILNAPDPADNPATDDKIPFKYGPENHVEMKRLNKVHLQHALGLEENADAPLFFWPSRLDPVQKGPQLLTDIAYRFLAKYHDKGAQLAIIANGPFQRHFWDIRSFHSLQGRLGVHDFDARLSQLGFAASDFTLMPSLFEPCGLPQMQAPIYGSLAVAHNTGGLHDTVEPLDAANSTGNGFRFDTYDSGGLFWAMDRAMDFYLSDPAVREREIARIMRESLARFNHHECALKYIELYEQMLDRPLVKRAE
;
A
#
# COMPACT_ATOMS: atom_id res chain seq x y z
N MET A 1 1.52 1.95 -40.55
CA MET A 1 0.68 2.54 -39.51
C MET A 1 -0.78 2.02 -39.51
N ALA A 2 -1.54 2.04 -40.60
CA ALA A 2 -2.94 1.59 -40.62
C ALA A 2 -3.15 0.07 -40.34
N ALA A 3 -2.23 -0.79 -40.74
CA ALA A 3 -2.31 -2.24 -40.49
C ALA A 3 -1.98 -2.58 -39.00
N MET A 4 -1.04 -1.87 -38.37
CA MET A 4 -0.77 -1.99 -36.92
C MET A 4 -1.94 -1.47 -36.08
N ALA A 5 -2.60 -0.39 -36.49
CA ALA A 5 -3.79 0.13 -35.82
C ALA A 5 -5.00 -0.83 -35.90
N ARG A 6 -5.15 -1.60 -37.00
CA ARG A 6 -6.20 -2.62 -37.13
C ARG A 6 -5.94 -3.86 -36.25
N GLY A 7 -4.70 -4.31 -36.13
CA GLY A 7 -4.33 -5.46 -35.27
C GLY A 7 -4.53 -5.15 -33.78
N ARG A 8 -4.32 -3.91 -33.33
CA ARG A 8 -4.57 -3.47 -31.95
C ARG A 8 -6.07 -3.50 -31.56
N ARG A 9 -6.99 -3.31 -32.50
CA ARG A 9 -8.45 -3.30 -32.21
C ARG A 9 -9.08 -4.68 -32.06
N THR A 10 -8.42 -5.76 -32.43
CA THR A 10 -8.97 -7.12 -32.40
C THR A 10 -8.59 -7.94 -31.16
N ARG A 11 -7.55 -7.52 -30.42
CA ARG A 11 -7.13 -8.13 -29.17
C ARG A 11 -7.61 -7.31 -27.94
N ASN A 12 -7.65 -7.94 -26.77
CA ASN A 12 -7.84 -7.20 -25.52
C ASN A 12 -6.73 -6.15 -25.36
N PRO A 13 -7.04 -4.98 -24.79
CA PRO A 13 -6.02 -3.99 -24.48
C PRO A 13 -4.93 -4.56 -23.59
N ARG A 14 -3.69 -4.29 -23.92
CA ARG A 14 -2.53 -4.70 -23.13
C ARG A 14 -2.13 -3.63 -22.15
N ILE A 15 -2.12 -3.96 -20.86
CA ILE A 15 -1.75 -3.06 -19.79
C ILE A 15 -0.36 -3.44 -19.30
N LEU A 16 0.57 -2.47 -19.26
CA LEU A 16 1.88 -2.63 -18.64
C LEU A 16 1.89 -1.93 -17.28
N ILE A 17 1.96 -2.69 -16.20
CA ILE A 17 2.14 -2.18 -14.84
C ILE A 17 3.64 -2.07 -14.57
N VAL A 18 4.11 -0.86 -14.28
CA VAL A 18 5.49 -0.54 -13.97
C VAL A 18 5.60 -0.27 -12.47
N THR A 19 6.26 -1.15 -11.73
CA THR A 19 6.37 -1.06 -10.27
C THR A 19 7.76 -1.46 -9.78
N PRO A 20 8.35 -0.73 -8.80
CA PRO A 20 9.66 -1.07 -8.26
C PRO A 20 9.62 -2.24 -7.27
N GLU A 21 8.44 -2.62 -6.76
CA GLU A 21 8.29 -3.66 -5.76
C GLU A 21 7.01 -4.48 -5.96
N ILE A 22 7.07 -5.75 -5.55
CA ILE A 22 5.95 -6.69 -5.61
C ILE A 22 6.14 -7.80 -4.58
N THR A 23 5.04 -8.37 -4.04
CA THR A 23 5.11 -9.49 -3.10
C THR A 23 4.94 -10.85 -3.75
N TYR A 24 4.14 -10.94 -4.79
CA TYR A 24 3.89 -12.17 -5.53
C TYR A 24 3.29 -11.87 -6.91
N LEU A 25 3.31 -12.86 -7.80
CA LEU A 25 2.57 -12.86 -9.07
C LEU A 25 1.81 -14.17 -9.23
N PRO A 26 0.68 -14.18 -9.97
CA PRO A 26 -0.05 -15.41 -10.26
C PRO A 26 0.81 -16.41 -11.03
N GLU A 27 0.79 -17.68 -10.63
CA GLU A 27 1.58 -18.75 -11.26
C GLU A 27 1.37 -18.85 -12.78
N GLY A 28 0.16 -18.59 -13.26
CA GLY A 28 -0.17 -18.61 -14.69
C GLY A 28 0.46 -17.49 -15.52
N MET A 29 1.12 -16.48 -14.90
CA MET A 29 1.84 -15.42 -15.62
C MET A 29 3.21 -15.86 -16.14
N GLY A 30 3.79 -16.95 -15.61
CA GLY A 30 5.08 -17.46 -16.03
C GLY A 30 5.77 -18.31 -14.98
N ASN A 31 6.88 -18.96 -15.36
CA ASN A 31 7.63 -19.85 -14.46
C ASN A 31 8.30 -19.14 -13.29
N LEU A 32 8.61 -17.86 -13.44
CA LEU A 32 9.25 -17.05 -12.41
C LEU A 32 8.23 -16.45 -11.43
N ALA A 33 6.94 -16.47 -11.72
CA ALA A 33 5.90 -15.79 -10.94
C ALA A 33 5.94 -16.13 -9.45
N GLY A 34 6.07 -17.40 -9.07
CA GLY A 34 6.13 -17.84 -7.67
C GLY A 34 7.41 -17.45 -6.92
N ARG A 35 8.41 -16.87 -7.59
CA ARG A 35 9.68 -16.41 -7.00
C ARG A 35 9.77 -14.90 -6.88
N MET A 36 8.86 -14.16 -7.51
CA MET A 36 8.84 -12.70 -7.55
C MET A 36 8.39 -12.13 -6.21
N SER A 37 9.32 -11.88 -5.30
CA SER A 37 9.03 -11.23 -4.02
C SER A 37 10.13 -10.21 -3.69
N ALA A 38 9.78 -8.93 -3.75
CA ALA A 38 10.63 -7.81 -3.35
C ALA A 38 9.74 -6.75 -2.70
N LYS A 39 9.72 -6.74 -1.37
CA LYS A 39 8.83 -5.89 -0.57
C LYS A 39 9.62 -4.90 0.26
N ALA A 40 9.23 -3.63 0.19
CA ALA A 40 9.69 -2.59 1.11
C ALA A 40 8.52 -1.94 1.86
N GLY A 41 7.35 -1.86 1.24
CA GLY A 41 6.17 -1.23 1.82
C GLY A 41 4.86 -1.84 1.34
N GLY A 42 3.75 -1.15 1.62
CA GLY A 42 2.41 -1.58 1.19
C GLY A 42 2.18 -1.56 -0.31
N MET A 43 2.98 -0.79 -1.08
CA MET A 43 2.88 -0.74 -2.54
C MET A 43 3.15 -2.10 -3.18
N ALA A 44 4.05 -2.91 -2.60
CA ALA A 44 4.34 -4.27 -3.08
C ALA A 44 3.12 -5.18 -3.04
N ASP A 45 2.37 -5.16 -1.94
CA ASP A 45 1.14 -5.94 -1.76
C ASP A 45 0.05 -5.44 -2.71
N VAL A 46 -0.10 -4.12 -2.83
CA VAL A 46 -1.08 -3.49 -3.74
C VAL A 46 -0.81 -3.84 -5.19
N SER A 47 0.45 -3.74 -5.63
CA SER A 47 0.84 -4.08 -7.00
C SER A 47 0.58 -5.55 -7.31
N ALA A 48 0.96 -6.46 -6.40
CA ALA A 48 0.71 -7.89 -6.52
C ALA A 48 -0.77 -8.21 -6.65
N SER A 49 -1.57 -7.59 -5.82
CA SER A 49 -3.00 -7.80 -5.72
C SER A 49 -3.75 -7.30 -6.95
N LEU A 50 -3.40 -6.10 -7.41
CA LEU A 50 -3.98 -5.52 -8.62
C LEU A 50 -3.66 -6.40 -9.84
N VAL A 51 -2.40 -6.80 -10.01
CA VAL A 51 -1.98 -7.68 -11.10
C VAL A 51 -2.74 -9.00 -11.05
N SER A 52 -2.84 -9.63 -9.88
CA SER A 52 -3.53 -10.91 -9.69
C SER A 52 -5.01 -10.81 -10.02
N ALA A 53 -5.68 -9.76 -9.56
CA ALA A 53 -7.09 -9.55 -9.82
C ALA A 53 -7.36 -9.26 -11.31
N LEU A 54 -6.56 -8.40 -11.95
CA LEU A 54 -6.65 -8.14 -13.39
C LEU A 54 -6.43 -9.42 -14.22
N TYR A 55 -5.42 -10.20 -13.85
CA TYR A 55 -5.12 -11.47 -14.50
C TYR A 55 -6.30 -12.46 -14.37
N SER A 56 -6.85 -12.62 -13.16
CA SER A 56 -8.00 -13.50 -12.88
C SER A 56 -9.26 -13.07 -13.63
N LEU A 57 -9.44 -11.78 -13.85
CA LEU A 57 -10.54 -11.23 -14.66
C LEU A 57 -10.32 -11.36 -16.18
N GLY A 58 -9.19 -11.91 -16.60
CA GLY A 58 -8.87 -12.17 -18.01
C GLY A 58 -8.27 -10.96 -18.76
N ALA A 59 -7.79 -9.93 -18.05
CA ALA A 59 -7.08 -8.81 -18.66
C ALA A 59 -5.72 -9.24 -19.25
N ASP A 60 -5.29 -8.62 -20.35
CA ASP A 60 -3.94 -8.77 -20.89
C ASP A 60 -2.97 -7.87 -20.10
N VAL A 61 -2.63 -8.30 -18.89
CA VAL A 61 -1.77 -7.58 -17.94
C VAL A 61 -0.34 -8.09 -18.02
N HIS A 62 0.60 -7.15 -18.10
CA HIS A 62 2.04 -7.34 -18.09
C HIS A 62 2.64 -6.54 -16.93
N VAL A 63 3.77 -6.98 -16.38
CA VAL A 63 4.45 -6.34 -15.25
C VAL A 63 5.91 -6.07 -15.58
N ALA A 64 6.38 -4.85 -15.33
CA ALA A 64 7.78 -4.47 -15.37
C ALA A 64 8.31 -4.30 -13.95
N LEU A 65 9.40 -4.99 -13.63
CA LEU A 65 10.05 -5.04 -12.31
C LEU A 65 11.56 -4.93 -12.44
N PRO A 66 12.29 -4.30 -11.50
CA PRO A 66 13.74 -4.46 -11.41
C PRO A 66 14.13 -5.93 -11.18
N HIS A 67 15.18 -6.40 -11.83
CA HIS A 67 15.63 -7.79 -11.64
C HIS A 67 16.44 -7.96 -10.35
N TYR A 68 15.75 -8.04 -9.22
CA TYR A 68 16.35 -8.29 -7.90
C TYR A 68 16.75 -9.78 -7.76
N ARG A 69 17.79 -10.21 -8.46
CA ARG A 69 18.20 -11.62 -8.52
C ARG A 69 18.30 -12.28 -7.15
N ARG A 70 18.92 -11.60 -6.19
CA ARG A 70 19.09 -12.14 -4.84
C ARG A 70 17.78 -12.28 -4.08
N MET A 71 16.91 -11.26 -4.10
CA MET A 71 15.60 -11.32 -3.45
C MET A 71 14.67 -12.33 -4.11
N PHE A 72 14.79 -12.53 -5.42
CA PHE A 72 14.03 -13.53 -6.17
C PHE A 72 14.63 -14.94 -6.09
N HIS A 73 15.71 -15.13 -5.30
CA HIS A 73 16.45 -16.40 -5.18
C HIS A 73 16.87 -16.98 -6.54
N VAL A 74 17.21 -16.11 -7.49
CA VAL A 74 17.69 -16.47 -8.83
C VAL A 74 19.22 -16.54 -8.79
N GLU A 75 19.78 -17.67 -8.38
CA GLU A 75 21.25 -17.93 -8.47
C GLU A 75 21.62 -18.26 -9.91
N THR A 76 22.47 -17.40 -10.50
CA THR A 76 22.79 -17.40 -11.93
C THR A 76 23.53 -18.63 -12.45
N GLY A 77 24.15 -19.43 -11.59
CA GLY A 77 24.96 -20.58 -12.01
C GLY A 77 24.18 -21.87 -12.23
N THR A 78 23.22 -22.15 -11.38
CA THR A 78 22.38 -23.37 -11.40
C THR A 78 21.11 -23.21 -12.21
N LEU A 79 20.56 -22.01 -12.29
CA LEU A 79 19.29 -21.74 -12.98
C LEU A 79 19.40 -21.79 -14.49
N VAL A 80 20.54 -21.40 -15.08
CA VAL A 80 20.69 -21.37 -16.55
C VAL A 80 20.65 -22.77 -17.15
N ALA A 81 21.13 -23.78 -16.47
CA ALA A 81 21.17 -25.15 -17.00
C ALA A 81 19.87 -25.96 -16.73
N GLU A 82 19.27 -25.81 -15.55
CA GLU A 82 18.04 -26.56 -15.21
C GLU A 82 16.78 -25.86 -15.68
N GLU A 83 16.72 -24.53 -15.60
CA GLU A 83 15.56 -23.75 -16.03
C GLU A 83 15.49 -23.61 -17.55
N LEU A 84 16.60 -23.54 -18.28
CA LEU A 84 16.58 -23.64 -19.74
C LEU A 84 16.00 -24.97 -20.26
N ARG A 85 16.11 -26.05 -19.51
CA ARG A 85 15.41 -27.32 -19.84
C ARG A 85 13.92 -27.24 -19.55
N LYS A 86 13.52 -26.58 -18.46
CA LYS A 86 12.10 -26.34 -18.13
C LYS A 86 11.48 -25.28 -19.05
N TYR A 87 12.23 -24.26 -19.43
CA TYR A 87 11.81 -23.20 -20.35
C TYR A 87 11.31 -23.68 -21.70
N LYS A 88 11.81 -24.79 -22.21
CA LYS A 88 11.37 -25.38 -23.49
C LYS A 88 10.05 -26.13 -23.41
N SER A 89 9.51 -26.39 -22.22
CA SER A 89 8.33 -27.23 -22.03
C SER A 89 7.21 -26.62 -21.18
N HIS A 90 7.38 -25.40 -20.66
CA HIS A 90 6.43 -24.74 -19.75
C HIS A 90 6.06 -23.32 -20.21
N LEU A 91 5.13 -22.67 -19.48
CA LEU A 91 4.63 -21.34 -19.77
C LEU A 91 5.78 -20.33 -19.89
N PRO A 92 5.95 -19.66 -21.02
CA PRO A 92 6.92 -18.57 -21.14
C PRO A 92 6.55 -17.41 -20.21
N ASP A 93 7.55 -16.70 -19.67
CA ASP A 93 7.36 -15.50 -18.83
C ASP A 93 7.04 -14.27 -19.70
N GLU A 94 6.16 -14.43 -20.68
CA GLU A 94 5.80 -13.39 -21.66
C GLU A 94 5.14 -12.17 -21.03
N ARG A 95 4.65 -12.29 -19.78
CA ARG A 95 3.95 -11.24 -19.06
C ARG A 95 4.78 -10.59 -17.94
N ILE A 96 5.97 -11.13 -17.67
CA ILE A 96 6.90 -10.65 -16.63
C ILE A 96 8.13 -10.09 -17.33
N HIS A 97 8.38 -8.80 -17.18
CA HIS A 97 9.48 -8.09 -17.81
C HIS A 97 10.45 -7.57 -16.75
N LEU A 98 11.63 -8.14 -16.70
CA LEU A 98 12.65 -7.79 -15.72
C LEU A 98 13.62 -6.76 -16.29
N ALA A 99 13.74 -5.62 -15.61
CA ALA A 99 14.72 -4.59 -15.93
C ALA A 99 16.11 -5.05 -15.49
N GLU A 100 16.99 -5.25 -16.44
CA GLU A 100 18.33 -5.80 -16.24
C GLU A 100 19.35 -4.71 -15.97
N ASP A 101 19.86 -4.63 -14.73
CA ASP A 101 21.02 -3.82 -14.38
C ASP A 101 21.74 -4.41 -13.16
N ARG A 102 23.08 -4.30 -13.15
CA ARG A 102 23.93 -4.79 -12.05
C ARG A 102 23.57 -4.16 -10.70
N CYS A 103 22.99 -2.95 -10.68
CA CYS A 103 22.59 -2.27 -9.45
C CYS A 103 21.46 -2.99 -8.70
N PHE A 104 20.71 -3.87 -9.37
CA PHE A 104 19.62 -4.65 -8.75
C PHE A 104 20.07 -6.01 -8.22
N TYR A 105 21.05 -6.67 -8.87
CA TYR A 105 21.29 -8.11 -8.74
C TYR A 105 21.57 -8.62 -7.34
N TYR A 106 22.34 -7.87 -6.55
CA TYR A 106 22.84 -8.34 -5.24
C TYR A 106 22.21 -7.61 -4.05
N ARG A 107 21.05 -7.04 -4.25
CA ARG A 107 20.35 -6.28 -3.21
C ARG A 107 19.53 -7.19 -2.31
N ASP A 108 19.49 -6.82 -1.02
CA ASP A 108 18.61 -7.41 -0.01
C ASP A 108 17.37 -6.53 0.27
N THR A 109 17.35 -5.30 -0.27
CA THR A 109 16.28 -4.33 -0.08
C THR A 109 15.98 -3.60 -1.38
N VAL A 110 14.71 -3.25 -1.59
CA VAL A 110 14.24 -2.51 -2.78
C VAL A 110 14.89 -1.12 -2.81
N TYR A 111 14.84 -0.39 -1.70
CA TYR A 111 15.38 0.97 -1.62
C TYR A 111 16.82 0.99 -1.12
N ALA A 112 17.59 1.96 -1.60
CA ALA A 112 18.92 2.31 -1.11
C ALA A 112 18.83 3.47 -0.10
N GLN A 113 19.96 3.96 0.35
CA GLN A 113 20.05 5.21 1.10
C GLN A 113 20.53 6.35 0.19
N GLY A 114 19.98 7.56 0.41
CA GLY A 114 20.42 8.78 -0.26
C GLY A 114 20.39 8.69 -1.81
N GLU A 115 21.47 9.11 -2.45
CA GLU A 115 21.61 9.14 -3.92
C GLU A 115 21.53 7.75 -4.59
N GLY A 116 21.74 6.68 -3.83
CA GLY A 116 21.58 5.32 -4.35
C GLY A 116 20.17 5.03 -4.87
N ASN A 117 19.15 5.66 -4.29
CA ASN A 117 17.77 5.53 -4.76
C ASN A 117 17.56 6.13 -6.15
N VAL A 118 18.16 7.28 -6.44
CA VAL A 118 18.08 7.93 -7.76
C VAL A 118 18.71 7.04 -8.82
N LYS A 119 19.88 6.45 -8.53
CA LYS A 119 20.55 5.52 -9.45
C LYS A 119 19.68 4.31 -9.77
N LEU A 120 19.03 3.72 -8.75
CA LEU A 120 18.12 2.59 -8.96
C LEU A 120 16.91 2.99 -9.82
N ALA A 121 16.29 4.14 -9.50
CA ALA A 121 15.15 4.64 -10.24
C ALA A 121 15.49 4.92 -11.71
N LEU A 122 16.64 5.53 -11.99
CA LEU A 122 17.09 5.81 -13.37
C LEU A 122 17.40 4.52 -14.14
N ALA A 123 18.10 3.56 -13.53
CA ALA A 123 18.38 2.27 -14.15
C ALA A 123 17.08 1.52 -14.49
N PHE A 124 16.08 1.54 -13.58
CA PHE A 124 14.78 0.92 -13.82
C PHE A 124 14.04 1.59 -14.98
N GLN A 125 13.92 2.91 -14.95
CA GLN A 125 13.22 3.67 -15.96
C GLN A 125 13.90 3.58 -17.34
N ARG A 126 15.25 3.52 -17.39
CA ARG A 126 15.98 3.28 -18.63
C ARG A 126 15.54 1.98 -19.30
N GLU A 127 15.52 0.88 -18.55
CA GLU A 127 15.11 -0.41 -19.11
C GLU A 127 13.63 -0.41 -19.53
N VAL A 128 12.77 0.23 -18.74
CA VAL A 128 11.34 0.35 -19.08
C VAL A 128 11.16 1.14 -20.38
N ILE A 129 11.80 2.30 -20.51
CA ILE A 129 11.64 3.20 -21.66
C ILE A 129 12.30 2.62 -22.91
N ASN A 130 13.57 2.17 -22.79
CA ASN A 130 14.36 1.81 -23.96
C ASN A 130 14.09 0.37 -24.45
N ASN A 131 13.67 -0.54 -23.55
CA ASN A 131 13.59 -1.97 -23.87
C ASN A 131 12.18 -2.56 -23.65
N ILE A 132 11.56 -2.33 -22.47
CA ILE A 132 10.34 -3.02 -22.11
C ILE A 132 9.13 -2.48 -22.88
N ILE A 133 8.91 -1.17 -22.91
CA ILE A 133 7.80 -0.56 -23.66
C ILE A 133 7.86 -0.91 -25.17
N PRO A 134 9.01 -0.77 -25.85
CA PRO A 134 9.12 -1.18 -27.24
C PRO A 134 8.86 -2.67 -27.50
N HIS A 135 9.26 -3.55 -26.56
CA HIS A 135 9.04 -4.98 -26.66
C HIS A 135 7.57 -5.36 -26.41
N VAL A 136 6.98 -4.86 -25.32
CA VAL A 136 5.60 -5.18 -24.91
C VAL A 136 4.57 -4.54 -25.82
N GLN A 137 4.82 -3.34 -26.33
CA GLN A 137 3.88 -2.53 -27.12
C GLN A 137 2.53 -2.38 -26.40
N PRO A 138 2.49 -1.85 -25.17
CA PRO A 138 1.28 -1.73 -24.40
C PRO A 138 0.29 -0.74 -25.03
N ASP A 139 -1.00 -0.96 -24.78
CA ASP A 139 -2.04 0.01 -25.11
C ASP A 139 -2.20 1.06 -24.00
N LEU A 140 -1.75 0.76 -22.77
CA LEU A 140 -1.72 1.65 -21.62
C LEU A 140 -0.55 1.28 -20.71
N VAL A 141 0.13 2.29 -20.14
CA VAL A 141 1.16 2.13 -19.11
C VAL A 141 0.64 2.65 -17.77
N HIS A 142 0.72 1.83 -16.72
CA HIS A 142 0.38 2.21 -15.35
C HIS A 142 1.65 2.28 -14.50
N CYS A 143 2.01 3.46 -14.06
CA CYS A 143 3.23 3.78 -13.32
C CYS A 143 2.94 3.99 -11.84
N ASN A 144 3.86 3.57 -10.97
CA ASN A 144 3.72 3.64 -9.53
C ASN A 144 4.83 4.46 -8.88
N ASP A 145 4.49 5.60 -8.31
CA ASP A 145 5.34 6.51 -7.56
C ASP A 145 6.58 7.06 -8.32
N TRP A 146 7.36 7.89 -7.64
CA TRP A 146 8.48 8.67 -8.17
C TRP A 146 9.56 7.84 -8.90
N MET A 147 9.74 6.56 -8.54
CA MET A 147 10.72 5.69 -9.23
C MET A 147 10.34 5.38 -10.69
N THR A 148 9.14 5.76 -11.11
CA THR A 148 8.64 5.60 -12.48
C THR A 148 8.28 6.94 -13.13
N GLY A 149 8.69 8.07 -12.53
CA GLY A 149 8.20 9.42 -12.86
C GLY A 149 8.57 9.95 -14.26
N LEU A 150 9.58 9.39 -14.95
CA LEU A 150 9.91 9.75 -16.33
C LEU A 150 9.09 8.96 -17.35
N VAL A 151 8.59 7.78 -16.98
CA VAL A 151 7.92 6.85 -17.89
C VAL A 151 6.67 7.45 -18.52
N PRO A 152 5.80 8.19 -17.79
CA PRO A 152 4.62 8.82 -18.39
C PRO A 152 4.93 9.79 -19.53
N ALA A 153 5.97 10.62 -19.37
CA ALA A 153 6.39 11.57 -20.41
C ALA A 153 6.92 10.84 -21.67
N ALA A 154 7.74 9.80 -21.48
CA ALA A 154 8.23 8.96 -22.56
C ALA A 154 7.09 8.20 -23.26
N ALA A 155 6.17 7.61 -22.52
CA ALA A 155 4.99 6.91 -23.08
C ALA A 155 4.09 7.85 -23.89
N ARG A 156 3.89 9.09 -23.40
CA ARG A 156 3.13 10.12 -24.13
C ARG A 156 3.72 10.46 -25.50
N ARG A 157 5.04 10.52 -25.60
CA ARG A 157 5.72 10.71 -26.88
C ARG A 157 5.38 9.60 -27.88
N GLU A 158 5.30 8.38 -27.42
CA GLU A 158 4.94 7.21 -28.25
C GLU A 158 3.40 7.11 -28.50
N GLY A 159 2.62 8.08 -28.00
CA GLY A 159 1.15 8.08 -28.12
C GLY A 159 0.48 7.02 -27.25
N ILE A 160 1.14 6.56 -26.19
CA ILE A 160 0.61 5.58 -25.26
C ILE A 160 0.03 6.30 -24.05
N PRO A 161 -1.27 6.14 -23.74
CA PRO A 161 -1.88 6.71 -22.54
C PRO A 161 -1.24 6.11 -21.28
N SER A 162 -1.11 6.95 -20.23
CA SER A 162 -0.50 6.54 -18.97
C SER A 162 -1.33 6.96 -17.77
N LEU A 163 -1.45 6.04 -16.82
CA LEU A 163 -1.94 6.26 -15.46
C LEU A 163 -0.74 6.36 -14.52
N PHE A 164 -0.77 7.29 -13.56
CA PHE A 164 0.25 7.43 -12.54
C PHE A 164 -0.37 7.38 -11.15
N THR A 165 -0.05 6.33 -10.37
CA THR A 165 -0.53 6.16 -9.00
C THR A 165 0.41 6.84 -8.02
N VAL A 166 -0.15 7.72 -7.20
CA VAL A 166 0.51 8.40 -6.09
C VAL A 166 0.20 7.65 -4.79
N HIS A 167 1.10 6.74 -4.39
CA HIS A 167 0.98 6.00 -3.12
C HIS A 167 1.43 6.84 -1.92
N ASN A 168 2.42 7.72 -2.16
CA ASN A 168 2.96 8.64 -1.16
C ASN A 168 3.51 9.92 -1.84
N ILE A 169 4.02 10.85 -1.03
CA ILE A 169 4.50 12.16 -1.50
C ILE A 169 6.03 12.24 -1.57
N HIS A 170 6.73 11.12 -1.52
CA HIS A 170 8.19 11.11 -1.68
C HIS A 170 8.60 11.46 -3.10
N THR A 171 9.66 12.24 -3.22
CA THR A 171 10.23 12.60 -4.52
C THR A 171 11.74 12.79 -4.44
N HIS A 172 12.38 12.82 -5.62
CA HIS A 172 13.77 13.22 -5.81
C HIS A 172 13.87 14.21 -6.96
N LYS A 173 14.83 15.14 -6.84
CA LYS A 173 15.12 16.13 -7.87
C LYS A 173 16.47 15.84 -8.49
N LEU A 174 16.56 15.98 -9.82
CA LEU A 174 17.77 15.73 -10.60
C LEU A 174 17.78 16.56 -11.88
N THR A 175 18.95 16.68 -12.51
CA THR A 175 19.10 17.37 -13.79
C THR A 175 18.87 16.41 -14.97
N LEU A 176 18.54 16.94 -16.14
CA LEU A 176 18.48 16.13 -17.36
C LEU A 176 19.84 15.50 -17.71
N ALA A 177 20.94 16.17 -17.41
CA ALA A 177 22.29 15.59 -17.57
C ALA A 177 22.43 14.27 -16.80
N GLN A 178 21.94 14.20 -15.55
CA GLN A 178 21.96 12.96 -14.77
C GLN A 178 21.06 11.87 -15.37
N VAL A 179 19.95 12.26 -16.00
CA VAL A 179 19.06 11.33 -16.73
C VAL A 179 19.79 10.74 -17.95
N GLU A 180 20.48 11.59 -18.73
CA GLU A 180 21.27 11.17 -19.90
C GLU A 180 22.49 10.33 -19.53
N ASP A 181 23.19 10.68 -18.46
CA ASP A 181 24.32 9.90 -17.93
C ASP A 181 23.89 8.48 -17.51
N ALA A 182 22.61 8.29 -17.17
CA ALA A 182 22.04 6.99 -16.91
C ALA A 182 21.61 6.22 -18.19
N GLY A 183 21.75 6.81 -19.38
CA GLY A 183 21.42 6.18 -20.66
C GLY A 183 19.97 6.35 -21.10
N ILE A 184 19.29 7.40 -20.65
CA ILE A 184 17.93 7.78 -21.09
C ILE A 184 18.06 9.03 -21.96
N ASP A 185 17.56 8.99 -23.20
CA ASP A 185 17.53 10.15 -24.08
C ASP A 185 16.44 11.14 -23.66
N ALA A 186 16.78 12.02 -22.71
CA ALA A 186 15.85 12.99 -22.16
C ALA A 186 15.41 14.04 -23.19
N ALA A 187 16.22 14.31 -24.23
CA ALA A 187 15.89 15.27 -25.28
C ALA A 187 14.61 14.91 -26.02
N GLU A 188 14.25 13.64 -26.05
CA GLU A 188 13.09 13.13 -26.73
C GLU A 188 11.74 13.50 -26.05
N PHE A 189 11.73 13.73 -24.74
CA PHE A 189 10.51 13.95 -23.95
C PHE A 189 10.62 15.03 -22.86
N TRP A 190 11.72 15.82 -22.84
CA TRP A 190 12.00 16.82 -21.81
C TRP A 190 10.85 17.81 -21.57
N ALA A 191 10.13 18.22 -22.64
CA ALA A 191 9.00 19.14 -22.54
C ALA A 191 7.79 18.57 -21.76
N GLY A 192 7.76 17.25 -21.54
CA GLY A 192 6.73 16.53 -20.76
C GLY A 192 7.08 16.36 -19.28
N LEU A 193 8.19 16.97 -18.79
CA LEU A 193 8.66 16.84 -17.41
C LEU A 193 8.34 18.10 -16.60
N TYR A 194 8.32 17.96 -15.27
CA TYR A 194 8.07 19.05 -14.32
C TYR A 194 9.37 19.60 -13.77
N TYR A 195 9.61 20.89 -13.97
CA TYR A 195 10.84 21.60 -13.63
C TYR A 195 10.69 22.48 -12.39
N GLY A 196 11.81 22.81 -11.76
CA GLY A 196 11.85 23.77 -10.66
C GLY A 196 11.39 25.18 -11.03
N TYR A 197 11.58 25.58 -12.30
CA TYR A 197 11.02 26.78 -12.93
C TYR A 197 10.71 26.51 -14.41
N PRO A 198 9.81 27.27 -15.06
CA PRO A 198 9.45 27.02 -16.45
C PRO A 198 10.69 26.94 -17.37
N PRO A 199 10.85 25.83 -18.10
CA PRO A 199 12.01 25.64 -18.96
C PRO A 199 11.94 26.54 -20.20
N TYR A 200 13.03 27.21 -20.52
CA TYR A 200 13.10 28.04 -21.73
C TYR A 200 13.46 27.21 -22.97
N ASN A 201 14.51 26.39 -22.86
CA ASN A 201 14.92 25.43 -23.88
C ASN A 201 15.64 24.24 -23.22
N TYR A 202 15.94 23.23 -24.04
CA TYR A 202 16.61 22.00 -23.59
C TYR A 202 18.00 22.25 -23.02
N GLU A 203 18.82 22.99 -23.74
CA GLU A 203 20.27 23.21 -23.41
C GLU A 203 20.43 23.95 -22.07
N GLU A 204 19.61 24.96 -21.82
CA GLU A 204 19.60 25.68 -20.55
C GLU A 204 19.08 24.78 -19.40
N SER A 205 18.01 24.03 -19.64
CA SER A 205 17.40 23.18 -18.65
C SER A 205 18.28 21.99 -18.26
N ARG A 206 19.06 21.47 -19.22
CA ARG A 206 19.81 20.24 -19.10
C ARG A 206 20.69 20.16 -17.84
N ASN A 207 21.39 21.21 -17.49
CA ASN A 207 22.36 21.24 -16.37
C ASN A 207 21.92 22.05 -15.16
N ARG A 208 20.94 22.95 -15.30
CA ARG A 208 20.65 23.98 -14.28
C ARG A 208 19.24 23.90 -13.72
N ASN A 209 18.27 23.43 -14.49
CA ASN A 209 16.89 23.38 -14.07
C ASN A 209 16.49 21.93 -13.70
N GLN A 210 16.48 21.64 -12.41
CA GLN A 210 16.17 20.30 -11.94
C GLN A 210 14.70 19.94 -12.20
N ILE A 211 14.48 18.71 -12.60
CA ILE A 211 13.17 18.08 -12.63
C ILE A 211 12.86 17.40 -11.28
N ASP A 212 11.59 17.36 -10.93
CA ASP A 212 11.06 16.61 -9.79
C ASP A 212 10.40 15.32 -10.31
N LEU A 213 10.87 14.15 -9.88
CA LEU A 213 10.42 12.86 -10.44
C LEU A 213 8.94 12.57 -10.15
N GLN A 214 8.46 12.85 -8.93
CA GLN A 214 7.05 12.64 -8.59
C GLN A 214 6.15 13.61 -9.36
N ALA A 215 6.48 14.89 -9.34
CA ALA A 215 5.74 15.92 -10.08
C ALA A 215 5.79 15.67 -11.59
N SER A 216 6.90 15.17 -12.14
CA SER A 216 7.02 14.80 -13.57
C SER A 216 6.11 13.63 -13.92
N GLY A 217 5.99 12.62 -13.05
CA GLY A 217 5.06 11.51 -13.23
C GLY A 217 3.61 12.00 -13.30
N ILE A 218 3.22 12.88 -12.37
CA ILE A 218 1.87 13.48 -12.33
C ILE A 218 1.61 14.35 -13.57
N PHE A 219 2.55 15.24 -13.91
CA PHE A 219 2.46 16.15 -15.05
C PHE A 219 2.41 15.39 -16.38
N GLY A 220 3.32 14.43 -16.58
CA GLY A 220 3.43 13.65 -17.81
C GLY A 220 2.28 12.68 -18.04
N ALA A 221 1.65 12.16 -17.01
CA ALA A 221 0.56 11.20 -17.13
C ALA A 221 -0.71 11.81 -17.73
N HIS A 222 -1.54 10.98 -18.37
CA HIS A 222 -2.88 11.37 -18.84
C HIS A 222 -3.86 11.40 -17.68
N PHE A 223 -3.85 10.37 -16.87
CA PHE A 223 -4.64 10.26 -15.64
C PHE A 223 -3.74 9.98 -14.45
N ILE A 224 -4.21 10.38 -13.28
CA ILE A 224 -3.59 10.03 -12.01
C ILE A 224 -4.61 9.37 -11.09
N ASN A 225 -4.13 8.57 -10.16
CA ASN A 225 -4.94 8.23 -9.00
C ASN A 225 -4.13 8.31 -7.71
N THR A 226 -4.82 8.63 -6.63
CA THR A 226 -4.36 8.44 -5.27
C THR A 226 -5.00 7.18 -4.69
N VAL A 227 -4.50 6.72 -3.56
CA VAL A 227 -4.96 5.48 -2.92
C VAL A 227 -6.13 5.70 -1.95
N SER A 228 -6.82 6.83 -2.05
CA SER A 228 -8.04 7.15 -1.31
C SER A 228 -8.76 8.35 -1.93
N PRO A 229 -10.10 8.33 -2.04
CA PRO A 229 -10.88 9.49 -2.46
C PRO A 229 -10.72 10.69 -1.53
N THR A 230 -10.78 10.47 -0.21
CA THR A 230 -10.62 11.54 0.77
C THR A 230 -9.20 12.12 0.76
N PHE A 231 -8.16 11.29 0.66
CA PHE A 231 -6.79 11.80 0.57
C PHE A 231 -6.58 12.66 -0.68
N LEU A 232 -7.19 12.28 -1.83
CA LEU A 232 -7.19 13.12 -3.03
C LEU A 232 -7.81 14.50 -2.75
N GLN A 233 -8.97 14.54 -2.08
CA GLN A 233 -9.64 15.80 -1.74
C GLN A 233 -8.83 16.63 -0.74
N GLU A 234 -8.22 16.00 0.25
CA GLU A 234 -7.34 16.66 1.23
C GLU A 234 -6.15 17.35 0.53
N ILE A 235 -5.53 16.68 -0.45
CA ILE A 235 -4.46 17.28 -1.26
C ILE A 235 -4.99 18.47 -2.08
N VAL A 236 -6.10 18.30 -2.77
CA VAL A 236 -6.72 19.35 -3.62
C VAL A 236 -7.08 20.58 -2.78
N ASN A 237 -7.60 20.37 -1.56
CA ASN A 237 -7.96 21.44 -0.63
C ASN A 237 -6.77 22.07 0.12
N GLY A 238 -5.58 21.43 0.04
CA GLY A 238 -4.37 21.94 0.67
C GLY A 238 -4.33 21.74 2.19
N TRP A 239 -4.99 20.70 2.71
CA TRP A 239 -5.05 20.44 4.16
C TRP A 239 -3.72 19.94 4.74
N HIS A 240 -2.83 19.43 3.90
CA HIS A 240 -1.51 18.92 4.29
C HIS A 240 -0.39 19.86 3.89
N SER A 241 0.15 20.61 4.85
CA SER A 241 1.23 21.60 4.63
C SER A 241 2.58 20.96 4.23
N PHE A 242 2.77 19.67 4.51
CA PHE A 242 4.00 18.95 4.14
C PHE A 242 4.05 18.57 2.65
N ILE A 243 2.93 18.66 1.92
CA ILE A 243 2.88 18.35 0.48
C ILE A 243 3.44 19.54 -0.31
N PRO A 244 4.50 19.36 -1.11
CA PRO A 244 5.06 20.43 -1.94
C PRO A 244 4.02 21.03 -2.88
N ASP A 245 4.07 22.34 -3.05
CA ASP A 245 3.16 23.09 -3.94
C ASP A 245 3.19 22.56 -5.37
N SER A 246 4.35 22.12 -5.86
CA SER A 246 4.51 21.49 -7.18
C SER A 246 3.59 20.28 -7.34
N ILE A 247 3.63 19.36 -6.39
CA ILE A 247 2.82 18.14 -6.41
C ILE A 247 1.34 18.49 -6.21
N ARG A 248 1.03 19.33 -5.22
CA ARG A 248 -0.35 19.73 -4.94
C ARG A 248 -1.03 20.41 -6.12
N ASN A 249 -0.35 21.34 -6.79
CA ASN A 249 -0.92 22.09 -7.91
C ASN A 249 -1.16 21.21 -9.13
N GLU A 250 -0.24 20.26 -9.41
CA GLU A 250 -0.42 19.32 -10.51
C GLU A 250 -1.59 18.35 -10.25
N ILE A 251 -1.70 17.78 -9.02
CA ILE A 251 -2.84 16.96 -8.63
C ILE A 251 -4.15 17.74 -8.73
N ARG A 252 -4.15 19.00 -8.27
CA ARG A 252 -5.32 19.90 -8.38
C ARG A 252 -5.72 20.15 -9.83
N GLY A 253 -4.76 20.41 -10.71
CA GLY A 253 -4.99 20.56 -12.14
C GLY A 253 -5.63 19.31 -12.76
N LYS A 254 -5.12 18.12 -12.47
CA LYS A 254 -5.68 16.84 -12.91
C LYS A 254 -7.10 16.61 -12.37
N TYR A 255 -7.33 16.94 -11.10
CA TYR A 255 -8.64 16.79 -10.45
C TYR A 255 -9.72 17.62 -11.16
N TYR A 256 -9.47 18.92 -11.37
CA TYR A 256 -10.44 19.79 -12.05
C TYR A 256 -10.59 19.50 -13.55
N ALA A 257 -9.61 18.84 -14.15
CA ALA A 257 -9.70 18.34 -15.52
C ALA A 257 -10.47 17.00 -15.64
N GLY A 258 -10.93 16.41 -14.53
CA GLY A 258 -11.58 15.09 -14.53
C GLY A 258 -10.63 13.94 -14.81
N CYS A 259 -9.33 14.16 -14.62
CA CYS A 259 -8.26 13.17 -14.88
C CYS A 259 -7.59 12.66 -13.60
N ALA A 260 -8.29 12.71 -12.46
CA ALA A 260 -7.82 12.21 -11.18
C ALA A 260 -8.90 11.40 -10.47
N ALA A 261 -8.51 10.27 -9.89
CA ALA A 261 -9.38 9.39 -9.11
C ALA A 261 -8.75 9.03 -7.77
N GLY A 262 -9.57 8.71 -6.77
CA GLY A 262 -9.15 8.04 -5.53
C GLY A 262 -9.61 6.59 -5.57
N ILE A 263 -8.68 5.63 -5.52
CA ILE A 263 -8.99 4.21 -5.53
C ILE A 263 -8.34 3.56 -4.31
N LEU A 264 -9.16 3.07 -3.38
CA LEU A 264 -8.67 2.37 -2.18
C LEU A 264 -7.94 1.08 -2.56
N ASN A 265 -6.86 0.81 -1.84
CA ASN A 265 -6.23 -0.50 -1.84
C ASN A 265 -7.08 -1.51 -1.04
N ALA A 266 -6.68 -2.77 -1.05
CA ALA A 266 -7.29 -3.81 -0.23
C ALA A 266 -6.22 -4.62 0.52
N PRO A 267 -6.54 -5.22 1.69
CA PRO A 267 -5.67 -6.16 2.38
C PRO A 267 -5.37 -7.39 1.54
N ASP A 268 -4.28 -8.10 1.86
CA ASP A 268 -3.93 -9.37 1.21
C ASP A 268 -5.07 -10.40 1.40
N PRO A 269 -5.48 -11.16 0.37
CA PRO A 269 -6.44 -12.25 0.53
C PRO A 269 -6.05 -13.30 1.59
N ALA A 270 -4.75 -13.43 1.88
CA ALA A 270 -4.25 -14.26 2.98
C ALA A 270 -4.59 -13.70 4.38
N ASP A 271 -4.97 -12.42 4.47
CA ASP A 271 -5.40 -11.79 5.72
C ASP A 271 -6.85 -12.19 6.05
N ASN A 272 -7.05 -13.48 6.31
CA ASN A 272 -8.35 -14.08 6.66
C ASN A 272 -8.18 -15.04 7.83
N PRO A 273 -8.80 -14.78 9.00
CA PRO A 273 -8.62 -15.61 10.19
C PRO A 273 -9.06 -17.07 10.01
N ALA A 274 -9.89 -17.37 9.00
CA ALA A 274 -10.29 -18.74 8.71
C ALA A 274 -9.18 -19.58 8.04
N THR A 275 -8.23 -18.92 7.38
CA THR A 275 -7.18 -19.59 6.57
C THR A 275 -5.75 -19.19 6.96
N ASP A 276 -5.56 -18.15 7.76
CA ASP A 276 -4.23 -17.64 8.14
C ASP A 276 -3.44 -18.64 8.97
N ASP A 277 -2.32 -19.13 8.42
CA ASP A 277 -1.43 -20.08 9.09
C ASP A 277 -0.49 -19.46 10.15
N LYS A 278 -0.49 -18.13 10.26
CA LYS A 278 0.31 -17.40 11.24
C LYS A 278 -0.36 -17.31 12.61
N ILE A 279 -1.67 -17.55 12.69
CA ILE A 279 -2.41 -17.54 13.95
C ILE A 279 -2.64 -18.96 14.47
N PRO A 280 -2.53 -19.21 15.78
CA PRO A 280 -2.68 -20.56 16.34
C PRO A 280 -4.12 -21.10 16.28
N PHE A 281 -5.13 -20.26 16.46
CA PHE A 281 -6.53 -20.66 16.46
C PHE A 281 -7.27 -19.95 15.35
N LYS A 282 -7.61 -20.70 14.29
CA LYS A 282 -8.37 -20.19 13.12
C LYS A 282 -9.84 -20.03 13.46
N TYR A 283 -10.50 -19.04 12.88
CA TYR A 283 -11.90 -18.75 13.13
C TYR A 283 -12.59 -18.00 12.00
N GLY A 284 -13.91 -18.02 12.04
CA GLY A 284 -14.79 -17.18 11.23
C GLY A 284 -15.76 -16.39 12.11
N PRO A 285 -16.71 -15.69 11.49
CA PRO A 285 -17.71 -14.91 12.21
C PRO A 285 -18.55 -15.72 13.22
N GLU A 286 -18.69 -17.03 13.02
CA GLU A 286 -19.57 -17.90 13.81
C GLU A 286 -18.92 -18.39 15.11
N ASN A 287 -17.59 -18.45 15.17
CA ASN A 287 -16.85 -18.95 16.34
C ASN A 287 -15.76 -17.97 16.83
N HIS A 288 -15.85 -16.70 16.39
CA HIS A 288 -14.85 -15.69 16.72
C HIS A 288 -14.71 -15.47 18.24
N VAL A 289 -15.79 -15.55 19.00
CA VAL A 289 -15.78 -15.28 20.45
C VAL A 289 -14.78 -16.17 21.16
N GLU A 290 -14.91 -17.49 20.98
CA GLU A 290 -14.03 -18.47 21.62
C GLU A 290 -12.61 -18.40 21.10
N MET A 291 -12.45 -18.39 19.78
CA MET A 291 -11.12 -18.47 19.16
C MET A 291 -10.29 -17.20 19.35
N LYS A 292 -10.91 -16.00 19.34
CA LYS A 292 -10.24 -14.75 19.68
C LYS A 292 -9.74 -14.74 21.13
N ARG A 293 -10.49 -15.31 22.06
CA ARG A 293 -10.07 -15.46 23.47
C ARG A 293 -8.81 -16.31 23.58
N LEU A 294 -8.75 -17.44 22.86
CA LEU A 294 -7.57 -18.30 22.84
C LEU A 294 -6.36 -17.59 22.19
N ASN A 295 -6.56 -16.91 21.06
CA ASN A 295 -5.51 -16.12 20.44
C ASN A 295 -5.03 -14.97 21.35
N LYS A 296 -5.94 -14.35 22.13
CA LYS A 296 -5.60 -13.29 23.08
C LYS A 296 -4.66 -13.78 24.18
N VAL A 297 -4.99 -14.91 24.82
CA VAL A 297 -4.10 -15.52 25.84
C VAL A 297 -2.73 -15.86 25.25
N HIS A 298 -2.69 -16.35 24.01
CA HIS A 298 -1.43 -16.65 23.32
C HIS A 298 -0.57 -15.39 23.08
N LEU A 299 -1.20 -14.30 22.67
CA LEU A 299 -0.50 -13.01 22.50
C LEU A 299 -0.05 -12.43 23.85
N GLN A 300 -0.91 -12.49 24.86
CA GLN A 300 -0.57 -12.03 26.22
C GLN A 300 0.66 -12.75 26.75
N HIS A 301 0.70 -14.09 26.62
CA HIS A 301 1.87 -14.89 26.97
C HIS A 301 3.14 -14.44 26.23
N ALA A 302 3.05 -14.28 24.91
CA ALA A 302 4.19 -13.87 24.06
C ALA A 302 4.74 -12.48 24.42
N LEU A 303 3.89 -11.57 24.86
CA LEU A 303 4.26 -10.19 25.23
C LEU A 303 4.54 -10.00 26.73
N GLY A 304 4.41 -11.06 27.57
CA GLY A 304 4.54 -10.98 29.02
C GLY A 304 3.46 -10.10 29.67
N LEU A 305 2.26 -10.08 29.10
CA LEU A 305 1.09 -9.45 29.69
C LEU A 305 0.40 -10.41 30.68
N GLU A 306 -0.45 -9.87 31.54
CA GLU A 306 -1.31 -10.67 32.39
C GLU A 306 -2.28 -11.49 31.53
N GLU A 307 -2.26 -12.82 31.68
CA GLU A 307 -3.12 -13.73 30.91
C GLU A 307 -4.57 -13.65 31.42
N ASN A 308 -5.40 -12.93 30.66
CA ASN A 308 -6.81 -12.76 30.93
C ASN A 308 -7.57 -12.62 29.60
N ALA A 309 -8.28 -13.65 29.20
CA ALA A 309 -9.06 -13.68 27.98
C ALA A 309 -10.19 -12.62 27.92
N ASP A 310 -10.62 -12.12 29.08
CA ASP A 310 -11.68 -11.11 29.23
C ASP A 310 -11.11 -9.66 29.36
N ALA A 311 -9.80 -9.49 29.31
CA ALA A 311 -9.17 -8.17 29.31
C ALA A 311 -9.39 -7.46 27.97
N PRO A 312 -9.88 -6.20 27.94
CA PRO A 312 -9.91 -5.42 26.71
C PRO A 312 -8.48 -5.14 26.22
N LEU A 313 -8.19 -5.51 24.99
CA LEU A 313 -6.86 -5.44 24.40
C LEU A 313 -6.85 -4.50 23.19
N PHE A 314 -6.05 -3.43 23.27
CA PHE A 314 -5.78 -2.48 22.20
C PHE A 314 -4.44 -2.80 21.55
N PHE A 315 -4.41 -2.86 20.23
CA PHE A 315 -3.23 -3.23 19.44
C PHE A 315 -2.74 -2.08 18.57
N TRP A 316 -1.42 -1.88 18.52
CA TRP A 316 -0.75 -0.94 17.63
C TRP A 316 0.01 -1.70 16.53
N PRO A 317 -0.45 -1.67 15.26
CA PRO A 317 0.12 -2.45 14.16
C PRO A 317 1.16 -1.70 13.32
N SER A 318 1.29 -0.38 13.49
CA SER A 318 2.02 0.51 12.56
C SER A 318 3.42 0.85 13.06
N ARG A 319 4.32 1.25 12.14
CA ARG A 319 5.63 1.82 12.50
C ARG A 319 5.46 2.97 13.52
N LEU A 320 6.39 3.08 14.46
CA LEU A 320 6.37 4.14 15.46
C LEU A 320 7.00 5.43 14.91
N ASP A 321 6.36 5.99 13.88
CA ASP A 321 6.74 7.22 13.19
C ASP A 321 5.94 8.40 13.75
N PRO A 322 6.60 9.33 14.50
CA PRO A 322 5.89 10.45 15.12
C PRO A 322 5.41 11.51 14.13
N VAL A 323 5.95 11.53 12.90
CA VAL A 323 5.51 12.49 11.86
C VAL A 323 4.18 12.08 11.26
N GLN A 324 3.99 10.78 11.04
CA GLN A 324 2.81 10.28 10.35
C GLN A 324 1.85 9.51 11.27
N LYS A 325 2.36 8.56 12.06
CA LYS A 325 1.52 7.55 12.72
C LYS A 325 0.98 7.93 14.09
N GLY A 326 1.51 9.00 14.70
CA GLY A 326 0.99 9.57 15.95
C GLY A 326 1.26 8.77 17.23
N PRO A 327 2.40 8.05 17.39
CA PRO A 327 2.69 7.34 18.63
C PRO A 327 2.77 8.25 19.84
N GLN A 328 3.11 9.54 19.66
CA GLN A 328 3.12 10.55 20.72
C GLN A 328 1.74 10.73 21.36
N LEU A 329 0.65 10.66 20.59
CA LEU A 329 -0.69 10.79 21.15
C LEU A 329 -0.99 9.64 22.13
N LEU A 330 -0.55 8.43 21.81
CA LEU A 330 -0.74 7.27 22.67
C LEU A 330 0.17 7.31 23.89
N THR A 331 1.44 7.73 23.76
CA THR A 331 2.36 7.84 24.91
C THR A 331 1.85 8.86 25.95
N ASP A 332 1.24 9.95 25.52
CA ASP A 332 0.68 10.97 26.40
C ASP A 332 -0.46 10.45 27.29
N ILE A 333 -1.19 9.44 26.81
CA ILE A 333 -2.40 8.94 27.48
C ILE A 333 -2.27 7.51 28.01
N ALA A 334 -1.26 6.75 27.62
CA ALA A 334 -1.15 5.32 27.92
C ALA A 334 -1.32 4.99 29.40
N TYR A 335 -0.59 5.65 30.28
CA TYR A 335 -0.73 5.46 31.73
C TYR A 335 -2.14 5.84 32.22
N ARG A 336 -2.64 7.01 31.83
CA ARG A 336 -3.94 7.52 32.27
C ARG A 336 -5.08 6.60 31.83
N PHE A 337 -4.99 6.06 30.60
CA PHE A 337 -5.97 5.12 30.07
C PHE A 337 -5.95 3.78 30.84
N LEU A 338 -4.77 3.19 31.01
CA LEU A 338 -4.61 1.94 31.75
C LEU A 338 -4.99 2.07 33.23
N ALA A 339 -4.74 3.24 33.85
CA ALA A 339 -5.17 3.53 35.22
C ALA A 339 -6.68 3.67 35.33
N LYS A 340 -7.34 4.36 34.36
CA LYS A 340 -8.81 4.50 34.33
C LYS A 340 -9.54 3.15 34.24
N TYR A 341 -9.01 2.23 33.44
CA TYR A 341 -9.62 0.91 33.20
C TYR A 341 -8.83 -0.21 33.90
N HIS A 342 -8.21 0.12 35.04
CA HIS A 342 -7.46 -0.87 35.82
C HIS A 342 -8.31 -2.03 36.29
N ASP A 343 -9.48 -1.78 36.81
CA ASP A 343 -10.45 -2.79 37.30
C ASP A 343 -11.04 -3.66 36.18
N LYS A 344 -10.94 -3.23 34.92
CA LYS A 344 -11.36 -3.98 33.74
C LYS A 344 -10.21 -4.79 33.10
N GLY A 345 -9.02 -4.65 33.63
CA GLY A 345 -7.84 -5.35 33.09
C GLY A 345 -7.33 -4.83 31.75
N ALA A 346 -7.68 -3.59 31.29
CA ALA A 346 -7.33 -3.10 29.96
C ALA A 346 -5.82 -3.20 29.66
N GLN A 347 -5.47 -3.59 28.45
CA GLN A 347 -4.10 -3.84 27.99
C GLN A 347 -3.79 -3.13 26.67
N LEU A 348 -2.51 -2.79 26.48
CA LEU A 348 -1.96 -2.26 25.25
C LEU A 348 -0.88 -3.19 24.72
N ALA A 349 -0.92 -3.54 23.44
CA ALA A 349 0.08 -4.34 22.74
C ALA A 349 0.70 -3.50 21.61
N ILE A 350 2.01 -3.25 21.68
CA ILE A 350 2.77 -2.50 20.69
C ILE A 350 3.76 -3.47 20.03
N ILE A 351 3.54 -3.80 18.74
CA ILE A 351 4.41 -4.71 17.97
C ILE A 351 4.94 -3.92 16.77
N ALA A 352 5.98 -3.13 17.01
CA ALA A 352 6.43 -2.17 16.01
C ALA A 352 7.86 -1.70 16.24
N ASN A 353 8.60 -1.47 15.16
CA ASN A 353 9.92 -0.86 15.18
C ASN A 353 9.83 0.68 15.08
N GLY A 354 10.86 1.33 15.55
CA GLY A 354 11.06 2.77 15.40
C GLY A 354 11.71 3.41 16.64
N PRO A 355 12.31 4.60 16.48
CA PRO A 355 13.01 5.27 17.58
C PRO A 355 12.07 5.64 18.74
N PHE A 356 10.76 5.71 18.48
CA PHE A 356 9.75 6.06 19.48
C PHE A 356 9.38 4.89 20.41
N GLN A 357 9.77 3.64 20.10
CA GLN A 357 9.50 2.46 20.91
C GLN A 357 10.04 2.59 22.34
N ARG A 358 11.19 3.24 22.50
CA ARG A 358 11.81 3.52 23.80
C ARG A 358 10.86 4.22 24.78
N HIS A 359 10.02 5.14 24.31
CA HIS A 359 9.08 5.86 25.17
C HIS A 359 8.02 4.93 25.79
N PHE A 360 7.57 3.89 25.06
CA PHE A 360 6.67 2.88 25.62
C PHE A 360 7.37 2.01 26.68
N TRP A 361 8.65 1.67 26.47
CA TRP A 361 9.45 0.97 27.47
C TRP A 361 9.65 1.80 28.73
N ASP A 362 9.90 3.10 28.59
CA ASP A 362 10.07 4.04 29.71
C ASP A 362 8.75 4.16 30.52
N ILE A 363 7.60 4.32 29.85
CA ILE A 363 6.28 4.36 30.47
C ILE A 363 5.98 3.05 31.21
N ARG A 364 6.21 1.92 30.55
CA ARG A 364 6.03 0.58 31.15
C ARG A 364 6.81 0.40 32.43
N SER A 365 8.09 0.81 32.42
CA SER A 365 8.99 0.66 33.56
C SER A 365 8.67 1.63 34.68
N PHE A 366 8.45 2.92 34.35
CA PHE A 366 8.20 3.99 35.33
C PHE A 366 6.90 3.77 36.11
N HIS A 367 5.86 3.32 35.42
CA HIS A 367 4.53 3.11 36.02
C HIS A 367 4.24 1.66 36.42
N SER A 368 5.24 0.76 36.36
CA SER A 368 5.09 -0.66 36.73
C SER A 368 3.96 -1.36 35.96
N LEU A 369 3.90 -1.18 34.63
CA LEU A 369 2.84 -1.67 33.76
C LEU A 369 3.21 -2.99 33.05
N GLN A 370 4.10 -3.82 33.59
CA GLN A 370 4.63 -5.03 32.93
C GLN A 370 3.53 -5.99 32.46
N GLY A 371 2.46 -6.16 33.23
CA GLY A 371 1.34 -7.03 32.88
C GLY A 371 0.26 -6.35 32.01
N ARG A 372 0.40 -5.04 31.66
CA ARG A 372 -0.65 -4.24 31.02
C ARG A 372 -0.20 -3.56 29.72
N LEU A 373 1.08 -3.33 29.55
CA LEU A 373 1.68 -2.73 28.37
C LEU A 373 2.76 -3.67 27.81
N GLY A 374 2.41 -4.38 26.73
CA GLY A 374 3.33 -5.23 25.97
C GLY A 374 4.01 -4.41 24.86
N VAL A 375 5.35 -4.48 24.80
CA VAL A 375 6.15 -3.82 23.77
C VAL A 375 7.09 -4.84 23.16
N HIS A 376 7.07 -4.95 21.84
CA HIS A 376 7.90 -5.91 21.11
C HIS A 376 8.35 -5.30 19.77
N ASP A 377 9.50 -5.70 19.28
CA ASP A 377 9.92 -5.40 17.91
C ASP A 377 8.93 -5.96 16.89
N PHE A 378 8.90 -5.38 15.69
CA PHE A 378 8.05 -5.92 14.64
C PHE A 378 8.43 -7.38 14.33
N ASP A 379 7.45 -8.24 14.45
CA ASP A 379 7.45 -9.62 14.01
C ASP A 379 6.17 -9.91 13.25
N ALA A 380 6.28 -10.50 12.06
CA ALA A 380 5.13 -10.69 11.17
C ALA A 380 4.08 -11.68 11.74
N ARG A 381 4.49 -12.70 12.50
CA ARG A 381 3.55 -13.64 13.14
C ARG A 381 2.87 -13.01 14.34
N LEU A 382 3.65 -12.28 15.18
CA LEU A 382 3.08 -11.56 16.32
C LEU A 382 2.15 -10.44 15.86
N SER A 383 2.44 -9.77 14.75
CA SER A 383 1.56 -8.74 14.19
C SER A 383 0.23 -9.34 13.73
N GLN A 384 0.25 -10.49 13.02
CA GLN A 384 -0.97 -11.19 12.64
C GLN A 384 -1.76 -11.67 13.88
N LEU A 385 -1.06 -12.24 14.86
CA LEU A 385 -1.67 -12.60 16.13
C LEU A 385 -2.25 -11.39 16.86
N GLY A 386 -1.62 -10.22 16.74
CA GLY A 386 -2.14 -8.94 17.24
C GLY A 386 -3.52 -8.62 16.72
N PHE A 387 -3.77 -8.71 15.41
CA PHE A 387 -5.11 -8.55 14.83
C PHE A 387 -6.10 -9.61 15.32
N ALA A 388 -5.67 -10.88 15.38
CA ALA A 388 -6.54 -11.97 15.79
C ALA A 388 -6.92 -11.93 17.29
N ALA A 389 -6.03 -11.41 18.12
CA ALA A 389 -6.17 -11.36 19.57
C ALA A 389 -6.86 -10.09 20.09
N SER A 390 -6.62 -8.96 19.45
CA SER A 390 -7.08 -7.65 19.94
C SER A 390 -8.58 -7.44 19.74
N ASP A 391 -9.14 -6.60 20.59
CA ASP A 391 -10.50 -6.11 20.46
C ASP A 391 -10.53 -4.83 19.63
N PHE A 392 -9.47 -4.04 19.73
CA PHE A 392 -9.33 -2.75 19.04
C PHE A 392 -7.95 -2.58 18.44
N THR A 393 -7.90 -1.95 17.27
CA THR A 393 -6.66 -1.60 16.54
C THR A 393 -6.51 -0.10 16.46
N LEU A 394 -5.37 0.43 16.92
CA LEU A 394 -5.11 1.88 17.03
C LEU A 394 -4.48 2.43 15.75
N MET A 395 -5.11 3.42 15.14
CA MET A 395 -4.67 4.11 13.93
C MET A 395 -4.76 5.64 14.07
N PRO A 396 -4.05 6.27 15.03
CA PRO A 396 -4.12 7.71 15.25
C PRO A 396 -3.16 8.47 14.31
N SER A 397 -3.18 8.15 13.01
CA SER A 397 -2.31 8.79 12.03
C SER A 397 -2.69 10.25 11.79
N LEU A 398 -1.70 11.16 11.70
CA LEU A 398 -1.93 12.55 11.30
C LEU A 398 -2.47 12.64 9.87
N PHE A 399 -1.90 11.83 8.99
CA PHE A 399 -2.38 11.63 7.63
C PHE A 399 -2.18 10.16 7.24
N GLU A 400 -3.09 9.63 6.45
CA GLU A 400 -3.04 8.24 5.99
C GLU A 400 -3.51 8.17 4.53
N PRO A 401 -2.61 8.06 3.55
CA PRO A 401 -3.00 8.00 2.14
C PRO A 401 -4.03 6.92 1.85
N CYS A 402 -3.84 5.73 2.37
CA CYS A 402 -4.82 4.64 2.33
C CYS A 402 -4.94 3.96 3.69
N GLY A 403 -3.84 3.40 4.18
CA GLY A 403 -3.84 2.46 5.30
C GLY A 403 -4.39 1.07 4.88
N LEU A 404 -3.79 0.03 5.41
CA LEU A 404 -4.27 -1.35 5.28
C LEU A 404 -4.73 -1.91 6.63
N PRO A 405 -4.07 -1.59 7.77
CA PRO A 405 -4.42 -2.19 9.06
C PRO A 405 -5.86 -1.97 9.49
N GLN A 406 -6.46 -0.79 9.21
CA GLN A 406 -7.85 -0.50 9.56
C GLN A 406 -8.87 -1.25 8.69
N MET A 407 -8.47 -1.80 7.55
CA MET A 407 -9.28 -2.69 6.73
C MET A 407 -9.05 -4.16 7.09
N GLN A 408 -7.81 -4.51 7.46
CA GLN A 408 -7.44 -5.85 7.92
C GLN A 408 -8.05 -6.15 9.30
N ALA A 409 -7.94 -5.24 10.24
CA ALA A 409 -8.40 -5.42 11.62
C ALA A 409 -9.86 -5.91 11.73
N PRO A 410 -10.86 -5.28 11.08
CA PRO A 410 -12.24 -5.73 11.18
C PRO A 410 -12.50 -7.10 10.52
N ILE A 411 -11.68 -7.53 9.57
CA ILE A 411 -11.71 -8.90 9.04
C ILE A 411 -11.40 -9.91 10.16
N TYR A 412 -10.48 -9.56 11.07
CA TYR A 412 -10.15 -10.35 12.27
C TYR A 412 -11.05 -10.04 13.47
N GLY A 413 -12.07 -9.20 13.32
CA GLY A 413 -12.97 -8.79 14.41
C GLY A 413 -12.28 -7.90 15.45
N SER A 414 -11.24 -7.15 15.06
CA SER A 414 -10.62 -6.09 15.84
C SER A 414 -11.06 -4.74 15.28
N LEU A 415 -11.78 -3.92 16.06
CA LEU A 415 -12.38 -2.71 15.54
C LEU A 415 -11.37 -1.55 15.56
N ALA A 416 -11.31 -0.79 14.46
CA ALA A 416 -10.38 0.31 14.34
C ALA A 416 -10.77 1.51 15.23
N VAL A 417 -9.78 2.07 15.94
CA VAL A 417 -9.86 3.38 16.60
C VAL A 417 -8.95 4.32 15.79
N ALA A 418 -9.52 5.20 15.00
CA ALA A 418 -8.80 5.90 13.94
C ALA A 418 -9.02 7.41 13.92
N HIS A 419 -7.99 8.17 13.54
CA HIS A 419 -8.13 9.58 13.20
C HIS A 419 -8.88 9.75 11.88
N ASN A 420 -9.73 10.78 11.79
CA ASN A 420 -10.56 11.05 10.62
C ASN A 420 -9.78 11.75 9.50
N THR A 421 -8.98 10.99 8.72
CA THR A 421 -8.16 11.50 7.62
C THR A 421 -7.97 10.45 6.52
N GLY A 422 -7.86 10.89 5.27
CA GLY A 422 -7.52 10.07 4.11
C GLY A 422 -8.26 8.74 4.04
N GLY A 423 -7.53 7.64 3.84
CA GLY A 423 -8.13 6.31 3.76
C GLY A 423 -8.78 5.80 5.04
N LEU A 424 -8.43 6.36 6.21
CA LEU A 424 -9.13 6.06 7.48
C LEU A 424 -10.55 6.63 7.44
N HIS A 425 -10.74 7.84 6.88
CA HIS A 425 -12.07 8.41 6.66
C HIS A 425 -12.92 7.52 5.75
N ASP A 426 -12.33 7.00 4.68
CA ASP A 426 -13.07 6.24 3.65
C ASP A 426 -13.45 4.83 4.12
N THR A 427 -12.78 4.28 5.13
CA THR A 427 -12.87 2.86 5.51
C THR A 427 -13.38 2.61 6.93
N VAL A 428 -13.26 3.59 7.82
CA VAL A 428 -13.74 3.49 9.21
C VAL A 428 -14.97 4.37 9.37
N GLU A 429 -16.12 3.74 9.53
CA GLU A 429 -17.40 4.39 9.80
C GLU A 429 -17.72 4.31 11.29
N PRO A 430 -18.20 5.40 11.94
CA PRO A 430 -18.57 5.35 13.35
C PRO A 430 -19.60 4.25 13.64
N LEU A 431 -19.28 3.36 14.59
CA LEU A 431 -20.13 2.25 14.95
C LEU A 431 -21.40 2.72 15.65
N ASP A 432 -22.55 2.33 15.12
CA ASP A 432 -23.86 2.42 15.75
C ASP A 432 -24.45 1.01 15.92
N ALA A 433 -24.19 0.42 17.08
CA ALA A 433 -24.64 -0.93 17.39
C ALA A 433 -26.19 -1.06 17.52
N ALA A 434 -26.90 0.04 17.74
CA ALA A 434 -28.37 0.02 17.81
C ALA A 434 -28.99 -0.13 16.42
N ASN A 435 -28.38 0.50 15.41
CA ASN A 435 -28.82 0.42 14.02
C ASN A 435 -28.04 -0.60 13.19
N SER A 436 -27.09 -1.32 13.79
CA SER A 436 -26.17 -2.27 13.12
C SER A 436 -25.46 -1.66 11.92
N THR A 437 -24.89 -0.47 12.09
CA THR A 437 -24.11 0.26 11.08
C THR A 437 -22.74 0.64 11.60
N GLY A 438 -21.82 0.98 10.67
CA GLY A 438 -20.45 1.34 11.00
C GLY A 438 -19.58 0.15 11.43
N ASN A 439 -18.28 0.39 11.61
CA ASN A 439 -17.29 -0.67 11.81
C ASN A 439 -16.14 -0.28 12.75
N GLY A 440 -16.17 0.91 13.36
CA GLY A 440 -15.07 1.36 14.22
C GLY A 440 -15.36 2.66 14.97
N PHE A 441 -14.31 3.26 15.53
CA PHE A 441 -14.38 4.46 16.34
C PHE A 441 -13.46 5.53 15.75
N ARG A 442 -14.03 6.66 15.33
CA ARG A 442 -13.32 7.71 14.64
C ARG A 442 -13.31 8.99 15.47
N PHE A 443 -12.18 9.70 15.52
CA PHE A 443 -12.05 11.01 16.15
C PHE A 443 -11.54 12.06 15.16
N ASP A 444 -12.02 13.31 15.30
CA ASP A 444 -11.77 14.39 14.36
C ASP A 444 -10.61 15.30 14.77
N THR A 445 -10.43 15.51 16.09
CA THR A 445 -9.36 16.37 16.61
C THR A 445 -8.09 15.57 16.80
N TYR A 446 -7.05 15.91 16.03
CA TYR A 446 -5.74 15.23 16.11
C TYR A 446 -4.97 15.69 17.36
N ASP A 447 -5.35 15.17 18.50
CA ASP A 447 -4.66 15.34 19.77
C ASP A 447 -4.86 14.15 20.70
N SER A 448 -4.15 14.14 21.84
CA SER A 448 -4.23 13.08 22.84
C SER A 448 -5.63 12.97 23.47
N GLY A 449 -6.39 14.07 23.53
CA GLY A 449 -7.76 14.11 24.05
C GLY A 449 -8.74 13.43 23.10
N GLY A 450 -8.63 13.71 21.80
CA GLY A 450 -9.44 13.06 20.74
C GLY A 450 -9.21 11.56 20.71
N LEU A 451 -7.95 11.11 20.73
CA LEU A 451 -7.63 9.68 20.81
C LEU A 451 -8.20 9.04 22.08
N PHE A 452 -8.02 9.69 23.24
CA PHE A 452 -8.55 9.20 24.50
C PHE A 452 -10.08 9.03 24.47
N TRP A 453 -10.79 10.04 23.94
CA TRP A 453 -12.22 10.00 23.77
C TRP A 453 -12.66 8.81 22.88
N ALA A 454 -12.00 8.58 21.76
CA ALA A 454 -12.32 7.46 20.86
C ALA A 454 -12.04 6.09 21.52
N MET A 455 -10.95 5.98 22.30
CA MET A 455 -10.67 4.78 23.09
C MET A 455 -11.71 4.57 24.19
N ASP A 456 -12.24 5.63 24.81
CA ASP A 456 -13.35 5.55 25.75
C ASP A 456 -14.62 5.03 25.08
N ARG A 457 -14.96 5.51 23.86
CA ARG A 457 -16.11 4.97 23.10
C ARG A 457 -15.93 3.49 22.75
N ALA A 458 -14.72 3.09 22.42
CA ALA A 458 -14.38 1.68 22.22
C ALA A 458 -14.60 0.86 23.50
N MET A 459 -14.19 1.39 24.66
CA MET A 459 -14.44 0.75 25.95
C MET A 459 -15.94 0.68 26.31
N ASP A 460 -16.73 1.72 26.01
CA ASP A 460 -18.18 1.69 26.21
C ASP A 460 -18.83 0.54 25.42
N PHE A 461 -18.39 0.36 24.17
CA PHE A 461 -18.84 -0.79 23.36
C PHE A 461 -18.37 -2.12 23.95
N TYR A 462 -17.11 -2.22 24.38
CA TYR A 462 -16.58 -3.44 24.99
C TYR A 462 -17.33 -3.85 26.24
N LEU A 463 -17.77 -2.88 27.04
CA LEU A 463 -18.50 -3.09 28.29
C LEU A 463 -20.04 -3.21 28.09
N SER A 464 -20.52 -3.11 26.85
CA SER A 464 -21.94 -3.28 26.51
C SER A 464 -22.36 -4.74 26.64
N ASP A 465 -23.67 -5.00 26.38
CA ASP A 465 -24.21 -6.36 26.37
C ASP A 465 -23.41 -7.30 25.49
N PRO A 466 -22.89 -8.42 26.00
CA PRO A 466 -22.09 -9.38 25.22
C PRO A 466 -22.82 -9.85 23.95
N ALA A 467 -24.12 -10.08 23.97
CA ALA A 467 -24.87 -10.53 22.80
C ALA A 467 -24.91 -9.47 21.68
N VAL A 468 -24.97 -8.19 22.04
CA VAL A 468 -24.87 -7.08 21.08
C VAL A 468 -23.47 -7.03 20.48
N ARG A 469 -22.45 -7.10 21.32
CA ARG A 469 -21.05 -7.07 20.89
C ARG A 469 -20.72 -8.22 19.94
N GLU A 470 -21.08 -9.45 20.30
CA GLU A 470 -20.85 -10.65 19.49
C GLU A 470 -21.52 -10.54 18.12
N ARG A 471 -22.77 -10.13 18.08
CA ARG A 471 -23.54 -9.92 16.85
C ARG A 471 -22.87 -8.89 15.93
N GLU A 472 -22.50 -7.73 16.49
CA GLU A 472 -21.89 -6.65 15.71
C GLU A 472 -20.49 -7.02 15.18
N ILE A 473 -19.65 -7.66 15.99
CA ILE A 473 -18.35 -8.14 15.52
C ILE A 473 -18.51 -9.16 14.39
N ALA A 474 -19.42 -10.14 14.52
CA ALA A 474 -19.69 -11.10 13.46
C ALA A 474 -20.20 -10.45 12.17
N ARG A 475 -21.10 -9.44 12.27
CA ARG A 475 -21.55 -8.64 11.13
C ARG A 475 -20.38 -7.93 10.46
N ILE A 476 -19.57 -7.20 11.25
CA ILE A 476 -18.44 -6.41 10.75
C ILE A 476 -17.40 -7.30 10.06
N MET A 477 -17.12 -8.48 10.59
CA MET A 477 -16.21 -9.45 9.96
C MET A 477 -16.71 -9.85 8.56
N ARG A 478 -18.02 -10.19 8.41
CA ARG A 478 -18.59 -10.58 7.11
C ARG A 478 -18.58 -9.44 6.11
N GLU A 479 -19.02 -8.25 6.52
CA GLU A 479 -19.06 -7.06 5.67
C GLU A 479 -17.66 -6.62 5.23
N SER A 480 -16.67 -6.70 6.12
CA SER A 480 -15.28 -6.33 5.81
C SER A 480 -14.63 -7.27 4.79
N LEU A 481 -14.86 -8.57 4.90
CA LEU A 481 -14.42 -9.55 3.89
C LEU A 481 -15.04 -9.30 2.52
N ALA A 482 -16.31 -8.90 2.49
CA ALA A 482 -17.03 -8.61 1.24
C ALA A 482 -16.60 -7.26 0.63
N ARG A 483 -16.28 -6.26 1.46
CA ARG A 483 -15.98 -4.89 1.03
C ARG A 483 -14.49 -4.67 0.71
N PHE A 484 -13.59 -5.17 1.55
CA PHE A 484 -12.16 -4.91 1.47
C PHE A 484 -11.43 -6.07 0.79
N ASN A 485 -11.61 -6.20 -0.50
CA ASN A 485 -10.98 -7.25 -1.29
C ASN A 485 -10.44 -6.72 -2.63
N HIS A 486 -9.51 -7.45 -3.20
CA HIS A 486 -8.79 -7.06 -4.41
C HIS A 486 -9.66 -7.05 -5.66
N HIS A 487 -10.73 -7.84 -5.69
CA HIS A 487 -11.66 -7.86 -6.83
C HIS A 487 -12.37 -6.51 -6.97
N GLU A 488 -12.90 -5.98 -5.88
CA GLU A 488 -13.56 -4.66 -5.85
C GLU A 488 -12.59 -3.51 -6.21
N CYS A 489 -11.35 -3.61 -5.72
CA CYS A 489 -10.29 -2.67 -6.10
C CYS A 489 -10.01 -2.73 -7.60
N ALA A 490 -9.83 -3.92 -8.17
CA ALA A 490 -9.52 -4.11 -9.58
C ALA A 490 -10.64 -3.65 -10.50
N LEU A 491 -11.91 -3.83 -10.13
CA LEU A 491 -13.04 -3.33 -10.91
C LEU A 491 -12.95 -1.80 -11.12
N LYS A 492 -12.58 -1.04 -10.08
CA LYS A 492 -12.39 0.42 -10.19
C LYS A 492 -11.23 0.80 -11.13
N TYR A 493 -10.14 0.03 -11.09
CA TYR A 493 -9.05 0.24 -12.05
C TYR A 493 -9.46 -0.13 -13.48
N ILE A 494 -10.25 -1.18 -13.68
CA ILE A 494 -10.78 -1.55 -14.99
C ILE A 494 -11.65 -0.41 -15.54
N GLU A 495 -12.57 0.12 -14.75
CA GLU A 495 -13.39 1.28 -15.15
C GLU A 495 -12.53 2.47 -15.57
N LEU A 496 -11.47 2.78 -14.81
CA LEU A 496 -10.54 3.87 -15.13
C LEU A 496 -9.76 3.59 -16.43
N TYR A 497 -9.27 2.37 -16.62
CA TYR A 497 -8.57 1.99 -17.86
C TYR A 497 -9.50 2.01 -19.08
N GLU A 498 -10.74 1.54 -18.95
CA GLU A 498 -11.74 1.57 -20.01
C GLU A 498 -12.09 3.01 -20.41
N GLN A 499 -12.23 3.91 -19.42
CA GLN A 499 -12.38 5.34 -19.64
C GLN A 499 -11.20 5.95 -20.43
N MET A 500 -9.96 5.59 -20.03
CA MET A 500 -8.75 6.09 -20.70
C MET A 500 -8.57 5.57 -22.12
N LEU A 501 -9.03 4.35 -22.40
CA LEU A 501 -8.85 3.68 -23.68
C LEU A 501 -10.06 3.82 -24.63
N ASP A 502 -11.18 4.34 -24.12
CA ASP A 502 -12.48 4.39 -24.82
C ASP A 502 -12.87 3.04 -25.45
N ARG A 503 -12.59 1.94 -24.70
CA ARG A 503 -12.96 0.57 -25.10
C ARG A 503 -12.89 -0.40 -23.91
N PRO A 504 -13.66 -1.50 -23.96
CA PRO A 504 -13.61 -2.54 -22.93
C PRO A 504 -12.22 -3.14 -22.77
N LEU A 505 -11.79 -3.36 -21.52
CA LEU A 505 -10.54 -4.03 -21.18
C LEU A 505 -10.66 -5.56 -21.32
N VAL A 506 -11.78 -6.08 -20.87
CA VAL A 506 -12.12 -7.51 -20.94
C VAL A 506 -13.40 -7.68 -21.74
N LYS A 507 -13.47 -8.71 -22.59
CA LYS A 507 -14.74 -9.06 -23.21
C LYS A 507 -15.70 -9.54 -22.12
N ARG A 508 -16.80 -8.81 -21.92
CA ARG A 508 -17.89 -9.31 -21.08
C ARG A 508 -18.39 -10.61 -21.71
N ALA A 509 -18.45 -11.68 -20.92
CA ALA A 509 -19.14 -12.88 -21.35
C ALA A 509 -20.60 -12.48 -21.63
N GLU A 510 -21.07 -12.71 -22.88
CA GLU A 510 -22.45 -12.53 -23.28
C GLU A 510 -23.37 -13.52 -22.55
#